data_705eb30d624f52cfde7f665c07136c65
#
_entry.id   705eb30d624f52cfde7f665c07136c65
#
_cell.length_a   1.000
_cell.length_b   1.000
_cell.length_c   1.000
_cell.angle_alpha   90.00
_cell.angle_beta   90.00
_cell.angle_gamma   90.00
#
_symmetry.space_group_name_H-M   'P 1'
#
loop_
_entity.id
_entity.type
_entity.pdbx_description
1 polymer ?
#
loop_
_entity_poly.entity_id
_entity_poly.type
_entity_poly.pdbx_seq_one_letter_code
_entity_poly.pdbx_strand_id
1 'polypeptide(L)'
;KVSTKLTVLDTLSQRCDSLVVGGGIANTFLAAAGYSVGRSLCEWDLVETARTLMDRVNIPLPVDVVVAPGIEQAHRAVVKRAAEVSDDDMILDVGPETAAAIAQRIKSAATILWNGPLGVFEQEAFASGTRVLAEAIAASEGYSLAGGGDTLAAIDQFGVADDVSYISTGGGAFLEYVEGKALPAVAALKVRAEKE
;
A
#
# COMPACT_ATOMS: atom_id res chain seq x y z
N LYS A 1 3.62 5.98 10.26
CA LYS A 1 2.44 6.76 10.69
C LYS A 1 1.55 6.98 9.48
N VAL A 2 0.27 6.61 9.58
CA VAL A 2 -0.73 6.78 8.51
C VAL A 2 -0.94 8.28 8.23
N SER A 3 -0.87 9.15 9.25
CA SER A 3 -1.05 10.59 9.13
C SER A 3 -0.13 11.27 8.11
N THR A 4 1.12 10.83 7.99
CA THR A 4 2.05 11.35 6.98
C THR A 4 1.76 10.79 5.58
N LYS A 5 1.15 9.60 5.48
CA LYS A 5 0.82 8.98 4.19
C LYS A 5 -0.50 9.52 3.58
N LEU A 6 -1.42 10.06 4.39
CA LEU A 6 -2.66 10.63 3.83
C LEU A 6 -2.42 11.87 2.96
N THR A 7 -1.40 12.67 3.25
CA THR A 7 -1.00 13.79 2.37
C THR A 7 -0.52 13.27 1.01
N VAL A 8 0.24 12.16 1.02
CA VAL A 8 0.66 11.46 -0.22
C VAL A 8 -0.57 10.96 -0.98
N LEU A 9 -1.51 10.31 -0.28
CA LEU A 9 -2.73 9.78 -0.90
C LEU A 9 -3.60 10.88 -1.48
N ASP A 10 -3.72 12.04 -0.81
CA ASP A 10 -4.46 13.19 -1.35
C ASP A 10 -3.82 13.71 -2.66
N THR A 11 -2.51 13.82 -2.71
CA THR A 11 -1.79 14.21 -3.93
C THR A 11 -1.94 13.17 -5.04
N LEU A 12 -1.81 11.88 -4.70
CA LEU A 12 -1.95 10.79 -5.66
C LEU A 12 -3.40 10.66 -6.17
N SER A 13 -4.40 10.92 -5.33
CA SER A 13 -5.82 10.87 -5.72
C SER A 13 -6.17 11.78 -6.90
N GLN A 14 -5.37 12.82 -7.13
CA GLN A 14 -5.52 13.76 -8.24
C GLN A 14 -4.78 13.31 -9.53
N ARG A 15 -3.97 12.25 -9.45
CA ARG A 15 -3.05 11.84 -10.53
C ARG A 15 -3.18 10.37 -10.94
N CYS A 16 -3.86 9.56 -10.13
CA CYS A 16 -4.01 8.13 -10.36
C CYS A 16 -5.47 7.78 -10.64
N ASP A 17 -5.69 6.80 -11.49
CA ASP A 17 -7.02 6.24 -11.77
C ASP A 17 -7.52 5.36 -10.60
N SER A 18 -6.61 4.75 -9.87
CA SER A 18 -6.93 3.89 -8.72
C SER A 18 -5.80 3.90 -7.69
N LEU A 19 -6.18 3.84 -6.41
CA LEU A 19 -5.27 3.70 -5.29
C LEU A 19 -5.55 2.40 -4.55
N VAL A 20 -4.59 1.47 -4.54
CA VAL A 20 -4.63 0.28 -3.70
C VAL A 20 -3.96 0.61 -2.37
N VAL A 21 -4.64 0.34 -1.28
CA VAL A 21 -4.16 0.61 0.08
C VAL A 21 -3.97 -0.69 0.85
N GLY A 22 -2.94 -0.76 1.69
CA GLY A 22 -2.62 -1.91 2.53
C GLY A 22 -2.42 -1.53 3.99
N GLY A 23 -2.28 -2.54 4.86
CA GLY A 23 -1.97 -2.38 6.28
C GLY A 23 -2.94 -1.48 7.04
N GLY A 24 -2.45 -0.71 8.01
CA GLY A 24 -3.27 0.20 8.83
C GLY A 24 -4.02 1.26 8.03
N ILE A 25 -3.53 1.62 6.83
CA ILE A 25 -4.26 2.52 5.93
C ILE A 25 -5.53 1.83 5.43
N ALA A 26 -5.43 0.61 4.92
CA ALA A 26 -6.60 -0.15 4.45
C ALA A 26 -7.64 -0.32 5.55
N ASN A 27 -7.21 -0.57 6.79
CA ASN A 27 -8.10 -0.68 7.95
C ASN A 27 -8.84 0.64 8.22
N THR A 28 -8.16 1.78 8.06
CA THR A 28 -8.81 3.10 8.21
C THR A 28 -9.86 3.33 7.13
N PHE A 29 -9.62 2.89 5.89
CA PHE A 29 -10.60 2.94 4.81
C PHE A 29 -11.76 1.96 5.01
N LEU A 30 -11.51 0.76 5.54
CA LEU A 30 -12.57 -0.19 5.92
C LEU A 30 -13.47 0.40 7.01
N ALA A 31 -12.87 1.01 8.05
CA ALA A 31 -13.62 1.71 9.10
C ALA A 31 -14.45 2.87 8.53
N ALA A 32 -13.88 3.64 7.57
CA ALA A 32 -14.59 4.72 6.88
C ALA A 32 -15.81 4.21 6.08
N ALA A 33 -15.72 2.99 5.54
CA ALA A 33 -16.82 2.32 4.87
C ALA A 33 -17.84 1.64 5.82
N GLY A 34 -17.59 1.70 7.14
CA GLY A 34 -18.50 1.16 8.17
C GLY A 34 -18.24 -0.29 8.55
N TYR A 35 -17.11 -0.88 8.14
CA TYR A 35 -16.71 -2.22 8.57
C TYR A 35 -16.06 -2.20 9.95
N SER A 36 -16.26 -3.27 10.74
CA SER A 36 -15.44 -3.52 11.91
C SER A 36 -14.00 -3.85 11.48
N VAL A 37 -13.02 -3.30 12.19
CA VAL A 37 -11.61 -3.62 12.01
C VAL A 37 -11.01 -4.28 13.25
N GLY A 38 -11.85 -4.60 14.24
CA GLY A 38 -11.46 -5.25 15.47
C GLY A 38 -10.32 -4.52 16.18
N ARG A 39 -9.27 -5.26 16.53
CA ARG A 39 -8.06 -4.75 17.20
C ARG A 39 -6.98 -4.28 16.24
N SER A 40 -7.30 -4.17 14.95
CA SER A 40 -6.35 -3.77 13.91
C SER A 40 -5.87 -2.33 14.12
N LEU A 41 -4.65 -2.06 13.64
CA LEU A 41 -4.15 -0.69 13.54
C LEU A 41 -5.11 0.13 12.64
N CYS A 42 -5.70 1.16 13.21
CA CYS A 42 -6.61 2.08 12.53
C CYS A 42 -6.40 3.50 13.06
N GLU A 43 -6.36 4.47 12.18
CA GLU A 43 -6.29 5.88 12.54
C GLU A 43 -7.69 6.50 12.54
N TRP A 44 -8.34 6.41 13.68
CA TRP A 44 -9.74 6.82 13.85
C TRP A 44 -9.98 8.31 13.54
N ASP A 45 -9.02 9.17 13.86
CA ASP A 45 -9.06 10.61 13.58
C ASP A 45 -9.07 10.92 12.07
N LEU A 46 -8.71 9.96 11.24
CA LEU A 46 -8.57 10.11 9.79
C LEU A 46 -9.69 9.43 8.98
N VAL A 47 -10.68 8.84 9.65
CA VAL A 47 -11.80 8.13 9.02
C VAL A 47 -12.58 9.07 8.08
N GLU A 48 -12.86 10.30 8.48
CA GLU A 48 -13.57 11.28 7.62
C GLU A 48 -12.73 11.69 6.41
N THR A 49 -11.42 11.83 6.57
CA THR A 49 -10.51 12.10 5.45
C THR A 49 -10.48 10.90 4.48
N ALA A 50 -10.44 9.68 4.99
CA ALA A 50 -10.50 8.47 4.17
C ALA A 50 -11.82 8.40 3.37
N ARG A 51 -12.95 8.75 3.98
CA ARG A 51 -14.25 8.82 3.31
C ARG A 51 -14.24 9.84 2.17
N THR A 52 -13.70 11.02 2.40
CA THR A 52 -13.55 12.05 1.37
C THR A 52 -12.68 11.60 0.20
N LEU A 53 -11.61 10.85 0.47
CA LEU A 53 -10.74 10.31 -0.58
C LEU A 53 -11.43 9.24 -1.42
N MET A 54 -12.26 8.39 -0.81
CA MET A 54 -13.04 7.37 -1.52
C MET A 54 -14.05 7.98 -2.51
N ASP A 55 -14.54 9.19 -2.25
CA ASP A 55 -15.43 9.91 -3.17
C ASP A 55 -14.69 10.51 -4.38
N ARG A 56 -13.36 10.66 -4.30
CA ARG A 56 -12.55 11.34 -5.34
C ARG A 56 -11.84 10.39 -6.28
N VAL A 57 -11.37 9.26 -5.78
CA VAL A 57 -10.59 8.30 -6.55
C VAL A 57 -11.05 6.88 -6.23
N ASN A 58 -10.91 5.98 -7.21
CA ASN A 58 -11.23 4.58 -7.00
C ASN A 58 -10.24 3.94 -6.01
N ILE A 59 -10.73 3.62 -4.81
CA ILE A 59 -9.99 2.89 -3.77
C ILE A 59 -10.69 1.56 -3.55
N PRO A 60 -10.24 0.47 -4.21
CA PRO A 60 -10.83 -0.84 -4.00
C PRO A 60 -10.54 -1.33 -2.58
N LEU A 61 -11.60 -1.49 -1.81
CA LEU A 61 -11.49 -2.03 -0.45
C LEU A 61 -11.34 -3.54 -0.47
N PRO A 62 -10.60 -4.12 0.51
CA PRO A 62 -10.55 -5.57 0.69
C PRO A 62 -11.94 -6.16 0.90
N VAL A 63 -12.27 -7.24 0.16
CA VAL A 63 -13.48 -8.02 0.34
C VAL A 63 -13.27 -9.17 1.31
N ASP A 64 -12.03 -9.64 1.42
CA ASP A 64 -11.54 -10.63 2.36
C ASP A 64 -10.19 -10.23 2.93
N VAL A 65 -9.91 -10.71 4.12
CA VAL A 65 -8.72 -10.37 4.90
C VAL A 65 -8.19 -11.60 5.62
N VAL A 66 -6.90 -11.60 5.93
CA VAL A 66 -6.28 -12.58 6.83
C VAL A 66 -6.21 -11.96 8.22
N VAL A 67 -6.84 -12.61 9.19
CA VAL A 67 -6.89 -12.17 10.58
C VAL A 67 -6.27 -13.18 11.51
N ALA A 68 -5.73 -12.69 12.62
CA ALA A 68 -5.33 -13.47 13.78
C ALA A 68 -5.57 -12.63 15.05
N PRO A 69 -5.54 -13.21 16.27
CA PRO A 69 -5.64 -12.42 17.50
C PRO A 69 -4.45 -11.48 17.76
N GLY A 70 -3.34 -11.70 17.06
CA GLY A 70 -2.11 -10.91 17.12
C GLY A 70 -1.03 -11.48 16.20
N ILE A 71 0.00 -10.68 15.92
CA ILE A 71 1.10 -11.05 15.01
C ILE A 71 1.81 -12.32 15.50
N GLU A 72 2.03 -12.45 16.81
CA GLU A 72 2.71 -13.60 17.42
C GLU A 72 1.85 -14.88 17.37
N GLN A 73 0.58 -14.76 17.02
CA GLN A 73 -0.36 -15.88 16.93
C GLN A 73 -0.63 -16.27 15.48
N ALA A 74 0.38 -16.19 14.63
CA ALA A 74 0.30 -16.51 13.20
C ALA A 74 -0.28 -17.91 12.90
N HIS A 75 -0.05 -18.89 13.80
CA HIS A 75 -0.64 -20.22 13.70
C HIS A 75 -2.18 -20.26 13.79
N ARG A 76 -2.79 -19.16 14.21
CA ARG A 76 -4.25 -18.97 14.28
C ARG A 76 -4.79 -18.12 13.14
N ALA A 77 -3.97 -17.85 12.13
CA ALA A 77 -4.38 -17.08 10.98
C ALA A 77 -5.54 -17.75 10.23
N VAL A 78 -6.57 -16.99 9.94
CA VAL A 78 -7.74 -17.43 9.17
C VAL A 78 -8.15 -16.36 8.18
N VAL A 79 -8.69 -16.79 7.03
CA VAL A 79 -9.32 -15.89 6.06
C VAL A 79 -10.75 -15.63 6.49
N LYS A 80 -11.16 -14.37 6.51
CA LYS A 80 -12.53 -13.93 6.77
C LYS A 80 -12.98 -12.93 5.70
N ARG A 81 -14.28 -12.84 5.48
CA ARG A 81 -14.85 -11.68 4.79
C ARG A 81 -14.59 -10.42 5.60
N ALA A 82 -14.33 -9.30 4.93
CA ALA A 82 -14.11 -8.03 5.64
C ALA A 82 -15.30 -7.65 6.55
N ALA A 83 -16.52 -8.02 6.15
CA ALA A 83 -17.73 -7.80 6.92
C ALA A 83 -17.89 -8.72 8.16
N GLU A 84 -17.03 -9.75 8.29
CA GLU A 84 -17.08 -10.76 9.38
C GLU A 84 -15.94 -10.57 10.39
N VAL A 85 -15.19 -9.50 10.28
CA VAL A 85 -14.11 -9.16 11.23
C VAL A 85 -14.75 -8.86 12.59
N SER A 86 -14.35 -9.62 13.62
CA SER A 86 -14.83 -9.49 14.99
C SER A 86 -13.92 -8.60 15.83
N ASP A 87 -14.40 -8.21 17.01
CA ASP A 87 -13.69 -7.29 17.91
C ASP A 87 -12.33 -7.83 18.39
N ASP A 88 -12.17 -9.15 18.43
CA ASP A 88 -10.92 -9.80 18.83
C ASP A 88 -9.94 -10.05 17.68
N ASP A 89 -10.34 -9.80 16.45
CA ASP A 89 -9.51 -9.99 15.28
C ASP A 89 -8.54 -8.82 15.07
N MET A 90 -7.36 -9.14 14.55
CA MET A 90 -6.41 -8.18 13.99
C MET A 90 -6.20 -8.52 12.51
N ILE A 91 -6.49 -7.58 11.62
CA ILE A 91 -6.25 -7.70 10.19
C ILE A 91 -4.75 -7.56 9.95
N LEU A 92 -4.13 -8.59 9.37
CA LEU A 92 -2.68 -8.69 9.18
C LEU A 92 -2.25 -8.86 7.73
N ASP A 93 -3.20 -9.22 6.83
CA ASP A 93 -2.99 -9.23 5.37
C ASP A 93 -4.35 -9.13 4.67
N VAL A 94 -4.32 -8.92 3.37
CA VAL A 94 -5.50 -9.08 2.50
C VAL A 94 -5.74 -10.57 2.25
N GLY A 95 -7.00 -10.94 2.01
CA GLY A 95 -7.35 -12.30 1.64
C GLY A 95 -7.07 -12.62 0.17
N PRO A 96 -7.19 -13.89 -0.22
CA PRO A 96 -6.84 -14.35 -1.57
C PRO A 96 -7.71 -13.75 -2.68
N GLU A 97 -8.99 -13.48 -2.43
CA GLU A 97 -9.90 -12.87 -3.39
C GLU A 97 -9.50 -11.40 -3.65
N THR A 98 -9.19 -10.67 -2.59
CA THR A 98 -8.68 -9.29 -2.66
C THR A 98 -7.34 -9.24 -3.41
N ALA A 99 -6.39 -10.13 -3.06
CA ALA A 99 -5.10 -10.20 -3.72
C ALA A 99 -5.24 -10.48 -5.24
N ALA A 100 -6.12 -11.41 -5.62
CA ALA A 100 -6.41 -11.71 -7.02
C ALA A 100 -7.02 -10.51 -7.77
N ALA A 101 -7.95 -9.78 -7.12
CA ALA A 101 -8.55 -8.58 -7.70
C ALA A 101 -7.50 -7.46 -7.89
N ILE A 102 -6.57 -7.29 -6.96
CA ILE A 102 -5.45 -6.35 -7.09
C ILE A 102 -4.55 -6.76 -8.26
N ALA A 103 -4.17 -8.04 -8.35
CA ALA A 103 -3.34 -8.55 -9.44
C ALA A 103 -3.96 -8.30 -10.83
N GLN A 104 -5.28 -8.45 -10.97
CA GLN A 104 -5.98 -8.15 -12.23
C GLN A 104 -5.92 -6.65 -12.57
N ARG A 105 -6.01 -5.75 -11.59
CA ARG A 105 -5.85 -4.30 -11.82
C ARG A 105 -4.44 -3.96 -12.27
N ILE A 106 -3.43 -4.53 -11.64
CA ILE A 106 -2.01 -4.34 -11.99
C ILE A 106 -1.76 -4.77 -13.43
N LYS A 107 -2.31 -5.92 -13.85
CA LYS A 107 -2.15 -6.44 -15.21
C LYS A 107 -2.63 -5.47 -16.29
N SER A 108 -3.62 -4.63 -15.99
CA SER A 108 -4.17 -3.65 -16.93
C SER A 108 -3.60 -2.24 -16.78
N ALA A 109 -2.73 -2.00 -15.81
CA ALA A 109 -2.17 -0.69 -15.53
C ALA A 109 -1.00 -0.38 -16.49
N ALA A 110 -1.01 0.82 -17.09
CA ALA A 110 0.11 1.29 -17.91
C ALA A 110 1.29 1.79 -17.06
N THR A 111 1.00 2.31 -15.86
CA THR A 111 2.01 2.77 -14.90
C THR A 111 1.62 2.35 -13.50
N ILE A 112 2.58 1.81 -12.76
CA ILE A 112 2.39 1.31 -11.40
C ILE A 112 3.37 2.02 -10.49
N LEU A 113 2.85 2.63 -9.41
CA LEU A 113 3.65 3.16 -8.31
C LEU A 113 3.48 2.25 -7.09
N TRP A 114 4.56 1.58 -6.68
CA TRP A 114 4.55 0.67 -5.55
C TRP A 114 5.28 1.27 -4.34
N ASN A 115 4.53 1.49 -3.26
CA ASN A 115 5.08 1.99 -2.01
C ASN A 115 4.43 1.33 -0.79
N GLY A 116 5.04 0.28 -0.31
CA GLY A 116 4.67 -0.48 0.87
C GLY A 116 3.95 -1.81 0.57
N PRO A 117 4.00 -2.73 1.55
CA PRO A 117 3.36 -4.02 1.50
C PRO A 117 1.85 -3.93 1.73
N LEU A 118 1.12 -5.02 1.47
CA LEU A 118 -0.30 -5.17 1.79
C LEU A 118 -0.52 -5.71 3.21
N GLY A 119 0.31 -6.64 3.66
CA GLY A 119 0.25 -7.29 4.97
C GLY A 119 1.57 -7.26 5.72
N VAL A 120 1.63 -7.97 6.84
CA VAL A 120 2.85 -8.16 7.68
C VAL A 120 3.69 -9.26 7.02
N PHE A 121 4.27 -8.93 5.88
CA PHE A 121 4.92 -9.88 4.95
C PHE A 121 6.17 -10.55 5.52
N GLU A 122 6.73 -10.03 6.61
CA GLU A 122 7.83 -10.65 7.35
C GLU A 122 7.41 -11.96 8.02
N GLN A 123 6.11 -12.17 8.22
CA GLN A 123 5.51 -13.40 8.72
C GLN A 123 4.87 -14.17 7.56
N GLU A 124 5.30 -15.42 7.33
CA GLU A 124 4.81 -16.23 6.20
C GLU A 124 3.28 -16.34 6.14
N ALA A 125 2.62 -16.42 7.31
CA ALA A 125 1.15 -16.49 7.38
C ALA A 125 0.44 -15.23 6.87
N PHE A 126 1.13 -14.10 6.77
CA PHE A 126 0.59 -12.80 6.37
C PHE A 126 1.34 -12.19 5.18
N ALA A 127 2.09 -13.01 4.45
CA ALA A 127 2.92 -12.58 3.33
C ALA A 127 2.25 -12.74 1.95
N SER A 128 1.14 -13.49 1.90
CA SER A 128 0.53 -13.92 0.63
C SER A 128 0.04 -12.74 -0.20
N GLY A 129 -0.61 -11.75 0.41
CA GLY A 129 -1.09 -10.57 -0.30
C GLY A 129 0.05 -9.78 -0.96
N THR A 130 1.13 -9.54 -0.21
CA THR A 130 2.30 -8.83 -0.73
C THR A 130 3.05 -9.64 -1.78
N ARG A 131 3.14 -10.96 -1.63
CA ARG A 131 3.73 -11.85 -2.64
C ARG A 131 2.97 -11.76 -3.96
N VAL A 132 1.64 -11.94 -3.95
CA VAL A 132 0.79 -11.84 -5.15
C VAL A 132 0.91 -10.46 -5.80
N LEU A 133 0.97 -9.39 -5.01
CA LEU A 133 1.22 -8.04 -5.50
C LEU A 133 2.57 -7.95 -6.23
N ALA A 134 3.65 -8.42 -5.61
CA ALA A 134 5.00 -8.39 -6.18
C ALA A 134 5.09 -9.17 -7.49
N GLU A 135 4.57 -10.40 -7.52
CA GLU A 135 4.52 -11.25 -8.70
C GLU A 135 3.67 -10.63 -9.83
N ALA A 136 2.55 -9.98 -9.49
CA ALA A 136 1.72 -9.30 -10.47
C ALA A 136 2.42 -8.08 -11.08
N ILE A 137 3.18 -7.32 -10.28
CA ILE A 137 3.99 -6.19 -10.75
C ILE A 137 5.11 -6.70 -11.68
N ALA A 138 5.82 -7.76 -11.27
CA ALA A 138 6.87 -8.39 -12.06
C ALA A 138 6.37 -8.90 -13.41
N ALA A 139 5.18 -9.47 -13.46
CA ALA A 139 4.56 -9.98 -14.68
C ALA A 139 3.84 -8.91 -15.53
N SER A 140 3.78 -7.66 -15.08
CA SER A 140 3.08 -6.58 -15.77
C SER A 140 3.92 -6.00 -16.91
N GLU A 141 3.28 -5.69 -18.04
CA GLU A 141 3.89 -4.93 -19.14
C GLU A 141 3.93 -3.41 -18.85
N GLY A 142 3.27 -2.95 -17.79
CA GLY A 142 3.25 -1.55 -17.37
C GLY A 142 4.58 -1.09 -16.77
N TYR A 143 4.87 0.20 -16.88
CA TYR A 143 6.05 0.77 -16.23
C TYR A 143 5.89 0.78 -14.71
N SER A 144 6.72 0.04 -14.01
CA SER A 144 6.67 -0.10 -12.55
C SER A 144 7.75 0.73 -11.87
N LEU A 145 7.34 1.54 -10.90
CA LEU A 145 8.18 2.40 -10.08
C LEU A 145 8.00 2.01 -8.62
N ALA A 146 9.07 1.56 -7.98
CA ALA A 146 9.03 1.14 -6.58
C ALA A 146 9.93 2.02 -5.69
N GLY A 147 9.51 2.24 -4.45
CA GLY A 147 10.32 2.98 -3.48
C GLY A 147 9.79 2.85 -2.05
N GLY A 148 10.68 3.12 -1.09
CA GLY A 148 10.44 2.95 0.34
C GLY A 148 11.08 1.68 0.90
N GLY A 149 11.56 1.74 2.15
CA GLY A 149 12.32 0.65 2.77
C GLY A 149 11.59 -0.69 2.78
N ASP A 150 10.33 -0.70 3.24
CA ASP A 150 9.51 -1.91 3.29
C ASP A 150 9.22 -2.48 1.89
N THR A 151 9.09 -1.60 0.88
CA THR A 151 8.92 -2.04 -0.51
C THR A 151 10.18 -2.73 -1.03
N LEU A 152 11.35 -2.16 -0.76
CA LEU A 152 12.63 -2.75 -1.16
C LEU A 152 12.85 -4.11 -0.47
N ALA A 153 12.49 -4.20 0.82
CA ALA A 153 12.54 -5.46 1.56
C ALA A 153 11.62 -6.52 0.96
N ALA A 154 10.40 -6.15 0.53
CA ALA A 154 9.48 -7.06 -0.14
C ALA A 154 10.00 -7.49 -1.53
N ILE A 155 10.57 -6.56 -2.31
CA ILE A 155 11.21 -6.86 -3.60
C ILE A 155 12.32 -7.89 -3.45
N ASP A 156 13.18 -7.72 -2.45
CA ASP A 156 14.29 -8.64 -2.15
C ASP A 156 13.74 -10.01 -1.69
N GLN A 157 12.79 -10.02 -0.75
CA GLN A 157 12.21 -11.24 -0.20
C GLN A 157 11.53 -12.12 -1.28
N PHE A 158 10.84 -11.49 -2.24
CA PHE A 158 10.11 -12.20 -3.29
C PHE A 158 10.91 -12.34 -4.60
N GLY A 159 12.13 -11.81 -4.65
CA GLY A 159 13.07 -12.01 -5.76
C GLY A 159 12.63 -11.37 -7.08
N VAL A 160 11.94 -10.21 -7.04
CA VAL A 160 11.38 -9.55 -8.23
C VAL A 160 12.14 -8.29 -8.66
N ALA A 161 13.36 -8.10 -8.17
CA ALA A 161 14.12 -6.87 -8.42
C ALA A 161 14.41 -6.60 -9.91
N ASP A 162 14.69 -7.65 -10.67
CA ASP A 162 15.03 -7.53 -12.09
C ASP A 162 13.81 -7.23 -12.98
N ASP A 163 12.61 -7.45 -12.46
CA ASP A 163 11.33 -7.29 -13.17
C ASP A 163 10.63 -5.95 -12.86
N VAL A 164 11.17 -5.15 -11.94
CA VAL A 164 10.67 -3.80 -11.63
C VAL A 164 11.40 -2.79 -12.49
N SER A 165 10.66 -1.97 -13.25
CA SER A 165 11.25 -1.02 -14.23
C SER A 165 12.18 0.01 -13.60
N TYR A 166 11.87 0.50 -12.39
CA TYR A 166 12.70 1.41 -11.64
C TYR A 166 12.54 1.23 -10.12
N ILE A 167 13.63 1.07 -9.43
CA ILE A 167 13.68 0.98 -7.97
C ILE A 167 14.38 2.22 -7.41
N SER A 168 13.63 3.04 -6.67
CA SER A 168 14.18 4.24 -6.04
C SER A 168 14.92 3.89 -4.75
N THR A 169 16.18 4.29 -4.68
CA THR A 169 17.00 4.21 -3.46
C THR A 169 16.89 5.47 -2.60
N GLY A 170 16.05 6.44 -2.98
CA GLY A 170 15.90 7.74 -2.33
C GLY A 170 15.21 7.72 -0.97
N GLY A 171 14.70 6.56 -0.50
CA GLY A 171 14.04 6.45 0.80
C GLY A 171 12.88 7.43 0.96
N GLY A 172 12.90 8.25 2.04
CA GLY A 172 11.87 9.26 2.32
C GLY A 172 11.76 10.35 1.24
N ALA A 173 12.87 10.70 0.60
CA ALA A 173 12.87 11.70 -0.49
C ALA A 173 12.06 11.24 -1.71
N PHE A 174 11.94 9.93 -1.94
CA PHE A 174 11.06 9.39 -2.98
C PHE A 174 9.60 9.78 -2.73
N LEU A 175 9.10 9.60 -1.51
CA LEU A 175 7.73 9.99 -1.15
C LEU A 175 7.54 11.51 -1.21
N GLU A 176 8.50 12.29 -0.71
CA GLU A 176 8.44 13.74 -0.79
C GLU A 176 8.37 14.23 -2.24
N TYR A 177 9.11 13.60 -3.14
CA TYR A 177 9.05 13.90 -4.58
C TYR A 177 7.69 13.55 -5.19
N VAL A 178 7.15 12.39 -4.86
CA VAL A 178 5.81 11.95 -5.29
C VAL A 178 4.71 12.89 -4.78
N GLU A 179 4.86 13.43 -3.57
CA GLU A 179 4.00 14.48 -3.01
C GLU A 179 4.12 15.83 -3.73
N GLY A 180 5.10 15.97 -4.63
CA GLY A 180 5.37 17.24 -5.34
C GLY A 180 6.16 18.24 -4.51
N LYS A 181 6.76 17.82 -3.39
CA LYS A 181 7.63 18.66 -2.56
C LYS A 181 8.96 18.93 -3.28
N ALA A 182 9.46 20.15 -3.13
CA ALA A 182 10.80 20.49 -3.61
C ALA A 182 11.84 19.79 -2.74
N LEU A 183 12.65 18.91 -3.36
CA LEU A 183 13.77 18.28 -2.67
C LEU A 183 14.91 19.28 -2.50
N PRO A 184 15.41 19.57 -1.27
CA PRO A 184 16.40 20.61 -1.03
C PRO A 184 17.67 20.47 -1.89
N ALA A 185 18.19 19.25 -2.04
CA ALA A 185 19.38 18.99 -2.86
C ALA A 185 19.13 19.28 -4.35
N VAL A 186 17.97 18.85 -4.87
CA VAL A 186 17.60 19.11 -6.28
C VAL A 186 17.37 20.60 -6.51
N ALA A 187 16.72 21.30 -5.57
CA ALA A 187 16.50 22.74 -5.64
C ALA A 187 17.83 23.51 -5.66
N ALA A 188 18.78 23.12 -4.81
CA ALA A 188 20.12 23.74 -4.78
C ALA A 188 20.88 23.53 -6.11
N LEU A 189 20.80 22.34 -6.70
CA LEU A 189 21.43 22.05 -8.00
C LEU A 189 20.79 22.86 -9.14
N LYS A 190 19.46 23.00 -9.16
CA LYS A 190 18.76 23.82 -10.16
C LYS A 190 19.16 25.28 -10.08
N VAL A 191 19.19 25.87 -8.87
CA VAL A 191 19.64 27.26 -8.66
C VAL A 191 21.08 27.45 -9.13
N ARG A 192 21.95 26.44 -8.99
CA ARG A 192 23.33 26.52 -9.47
C ARG A 192 23.37 26.48 -10.99
N ALA A 193 22.62 25.59 -11.64
CA ALA A 193 22.61 25.47 -13.10
C ALA A 193 22.03 26.72 -13.81
N GLU A 194 21.15 27.48 -13.15
CA GLU A 194 20.59 28.71 -13.68
C GLU A 194 21.60 29.91 -13.61
N LYS A 195 22.73 29.75 -12.91
CA LYS A 195 23.76 30.77 -12.74
C LYS A 195 24.98 30.57 -13.64
N GLU A 196 25.02 29.47 -14.38
CA GLU A 196 26.01 29.14 -15.40
C GLU A 196 25.49 29.43 -16.79
#